data_6a1d701a241a47030afbcd92fc1ab808
#
_entry.id   6a1d701a241a47030afbcd92fc1ab808
#
_cell.length_a   1.000
_cell.length_b   1.000
_cell.length_c   1.000
_cell.angle_alpha   90.00
_cell.angle_beta   90.00
_cell.angle_gamma   90.00
#
_symmetry.space_group_name_H-M   'P 1'
#
loop_
_entity.id
_entity.type
_entity.pdbx_description
1 polymer ?
#
loop_
_entity_poly.entity_id
_entity_poly.type
_entity_poly.pdbx_seq_one_letter_code
_entity_poly.pdbx_strand_id
1 'polypeptide(L)'
;MESRDSKIYPGIRRLENDITRRRDAHGNRIAAAQSEQSVAAPYTRTVWVYVPAQYVKGTPAPLLVVQDGHGYLNLVLRVIDNLIAAGRVPVQVAVLIDSGGGDAQGSQRGLEYDTLSGRYSDFVESEVLLRIKQECDIVFTDDPEGRATMGASSGAACAFTLAWYHSERYRRVLCYSGTFVNQQSPPDPMTPRGAWEYHAHLIQEAARKPLRIWLEVGEKDLHHDDPEETWHNWPLANRRMANALKVKGYAYRFTLSLGARHVDPRVAEQTLPGALEWVWRGYLSTVEA
;
A
#
# COMPACT_ATOMS: atom_id res chain seq x y z
N MET A 1 -6.55 9.99 -15.05
CA MET A 1 -7.98 9.77 -14.65
C MET A 1 -8.47 10.99 -13.92
N GLU A 2 -9.59 11.56 -14.35
CA GLU A 2 -10.25 12.66 -13.65
C GLU A 2 -11.06 12.11 -12.48
N SER A 3 -10.89 12.68 -11.29
CA SER A 3 -11.61 12.21 -10.09
C SER A 3 -13.10 12.39 -10.18
N ARG A 4 -13.58 13.43 -10.91
CA ARG A 4 -15.01 13.65 -11.15
C ARG A 4 -15.72 12.49 -11.87
N ASP A 5 -14.97 11.65 -12.57
CA ASP A 5 -15.49 10.46 -13.25
C ASP A 5 -15.51 9.23 -12.32
N SER A 6 -14.88 9.33 -11.13
CA SER A 6 -14.87 8.29 -10.14
C SER A 6 -16.13 8.33 -9.28
N LYS A 7 -16.77 7.18 -9.11
CA LYS A 7 -17.89 7.01 -8.18
C LYS A 7 -17.42 6.81 -6.74
N ILE A 8 -16.20 6.28 -6.58
CA ILE A 8 -15.64 5.93 -5.27
C ILE A 8 -14.86 7.10 -4.67
N TYR A 9 -14.04 7.78 -5.49
CA TYR A 9 -13.22 8.91 -5.08
C TYR A 9 -13.42 10.12 -5.99
N PRO A 10 -14.57 10.79 -5.92
CA PRO A 10 -14.88 11.94 -6.78
C PRO A 10 -14.02 13.18 -6.49
N GLY A 11 -13.21 13.10 -5.45
CA GLY A 11 -12.37 14.20 -4.99
C GLY A 11 -13.06 15.04 -3.94
N ILE A 12 -12.64 14.83 -2.71
CA ILE A 12 -13.05 15.65 -1.57
C ILE A 12 -11.81 16.12 -0.82
N ARG A 13 -11.90 17.33 -0.31
CA ARG A 13 -10.96 17.88 0.66
C ARG A 13 -11.71 18.12 1.95
N ARG A 14 -11.22 17.54 3.05
CA ARG A 14 -11.72 17.92 4.36
C ARG A 14 -11.29 19.35 4.64
N LEU A 15 -12.20 20.12 5.21
CA LEU A 15 -11.85 21.42 5.75
C LEU A 15 -11.01 21.15 7.00
N GLU A 16 -9.72 21.18 6.80
CA GLU A 16 -8.80 21.24 7.93
C GLU A 16 -9.00 22.58 8.63
N ASN A 17 -9.38 22.53 9.88
CA ASN A 17 -8.87 23.58 10.75
C ASN A 17 -7.34 23.34 10.77
N ASP A 18 -6.54 24.30 10.37
CA ASP A 18 -5.08 24.24 10.19
C ASP A 18 -4.34 23.92 11.50
N ILE A 19 -4.59 22.73 12.05
CA ILE A 19 -4.18 22.27 13.37
C ILE A 19 -2.99 21.33 13.26
N THR A 20 -2.72 20.77 12.10
CA THR A 20 -1.53 19.92 11.89
C THR A 20 -0.22 20.68 12.14
N ARG A 21 -0.28 22.01 12.18
CA ARG A 21 0.85 22.90 12.49
C ARG A 21 0.77 23.58 13.85
N ARG A 22 -0.32 23.44 14.62
CA ARG A 22 -0.43 24.04 15.94
C ARG A 22 0.41 23.23 16.94
N ARG A 23 1.28 23.96 17.63
CA ARG A 23 2.02 23.47 18.77
C ARG A 23 1.51 24.19 20.01
N ASP A 24 1.48 23.51 21.15
CA ASP A 24 1.24 24.13 22.42
C ASP A 24 2.41 25.06 22.84
N ALA A 25 2.26 25.73 23.97
CA ALA A 25 3.30 26.61 24.49
C ALA A 25 4.62 25.89 24.83
N HIS A 26 4.60 24.54 24.85
CA HIS A 26 5.76 23.69 25.12
C HIS A 26 6.32 23.06 23.84
N GLY A 27 5.78 23.41 22.65
CA GLY A 27 6.24 22.91 21.37
C GLY A 27 5.67 21.54 20.96
N ASN A 28 4.78 20.95 21.75
CA ASN A 28 4.13 19.68 21.42
C ASN A 28 3.05 19.88 20.36
N ARG A 29 2.88 18.89 19.48
CA ARG A 29 1.76 18.89 18.52
C ARG A 29 0.44 18.79 19.29
N ILE A 30 -0.46 19.75 19.08
CA ILE A 30 -1.81 19.68 19.62
C ILE A 30 -2.62 18.76 18.71
N ALA A 31 -3.27 17.75 19.28
CA ALA A 31 -4.21 16.91 18.53
C ALA A 31 -5.32 17.77 17.93
N ALA A 32 -5.51 17.66 16.60
CA ALA A 32 -6.53 18.40 15.89
C ALA A 32 -7.92 17.89 16.27
N ALA A 33 -8.83 18.80 16.60
CA ALA A 33 -10.24 18.52 16.39
C ALA A 33 -10.45 18.44 14.87
N GLN A 34 -10.70 17.23 14.36
CA GLN A 34 -10.92 17.04 12.94
C GLN A 34 -12.27 17.63 12.55
N SER A 35 -12.28 18.51 11.55
CA SER A 35 -13.54 18.95 10.97
C SER A 35 -14.17 17.75 10.25
N GLU A 36 -15.41 17.42 10.58
CA GLU A 36 -16.20 16.44 9.83
C GLU A 36 -16.67 16.99 8.47
N GLN A 37 -16.48 18.28 8.24
CA GLN A 37 -16.90 18.92 6.99
C GLN A 37 -15.89 18.65 5.88
N SER A 38 -16.40 18.32 4.72
CA SER A 38 -15.61 18.20 3.50
C SER A 38 -16.26 19.01 2.38
N VAL A 39 -15.41 19.48 1.46
CA VAL A 39 -15.85 20.16 0.24
C VAL A 39 -15.41 19.35 -0.96
N ALA A 40 -16.16 19.45 -2.06
CA ALA A 40 -15.73 18.85 -3.32
C ALA A 40 -14.40 19.48 -3.77
N ALA A 41 -13.44 18.66 -4.10
CA ALA A 41 -12.11 19.08 -4.57
C ALA A 41 -11.65 18.09 -5.65
N PRO A 42 -12.16 18.25 -6.90
CA PRO A 42 -11.77 17.38 -8.00
C PRO A 42 -10.27 17.50 -8.28
N TYR A 43 -9.66 16.40 -8.70
CA TYR A 43 -8.26 16.32 -9.05
C TYR A 43 -8.06 15.38 -10.25
N THR A 44 -6.87 15.44 -10.84
CA THR A 44 -6.45 14.49 -11.87
C THR A 44 -5.44 13.52 -11.29
N ARG A 45 -5.67 12.23 -11.50
CA ARG A 45 -4.79 11.14 -11.06
C ARG A 45 -3.99 10.62 -12.24
N THR A 46 -2.69 10.43 -12.06
CA THR A 46 -1.87 9.69 -13.02
C THR A 46 -1.87 8.19 -12.69
N VAL A 47 -2.00 7.39 -13.70
CA VAL A 47 -1.86 5.93 -13.65
C VAL A 47 -0.89 5.52 -14.76
N TRP A 48 0.19 4.84 -14.39
CA TRP A 48 1.12 4.25 -15.35
C TRP A 48 0.83 2.77 -15.48
N VAL A 49 0.87 2.29 -16.69
CA VAL A 49 0.72 0.87 -17.02
C VAL A 49 2.00 0.40 -17.67
N TYR A 50 2.74 -0.45 -16.97
CA TYR A 50 3.92 -1.11 -17.49
C TYR A 50 3.53 -2.46 -18.06
N VAL A 51 3.83 -2.68 -19.34
CA VAL A 51 3.64 -3.95 -20.04
C VAL A 51 5.01 -4.45 -20.49
N PRO A 52 5.49 -5.58 -19.96
CA PRO A 52 6.82 -6.09 -20.34
C PRO A 52 6.81 -6.58 -21.80
N ALA A 53 7.96 -6.48 -22.46
CA ALA A 53 8.12 -6.91 -23.85
C ALA A 53 7.76 -8.41 -24.08
N GLN A 54 7.87 -9.20 -23.02
CA GLN A 54 7.54 -10.64 -23.04
C GLN A 54 6.03 -10.92 -22.89
N TYR A 55 5.20 -9.90 -22.65
CA TYR A 55 3.76 -10.11 -22.54
C TYR A 55 3.15 -10.56 -23.86
N VAL A 56 2.42 -11.64 -23.83
CA VAL A 56 1.68 -12.13 -24.99
C VAL A 56 0.26 -11.60 -24.95
N LYS A 57 -0.11 -10.78 -25.93
CA LYS A 57 -1.43 -10.16 -26.01
C LYS A 57 -2.56 -11.21 -25.94
N GLY A 58 -3.55 -10.93 -25.10
CA GLY A 58 -4.70 -11.81 -24.88
C GLY A 58 -4.46 -12.92 -23.86
N THR A 59 -3.24 -13.09 -23.32
CA THR A 59 -2.99 -14.02 -22.23
C THR A 59 -3.22 -13.36 -20.86
N PRO A 60 -3.79 -14.07 -19.85
CA PRO A 60 -3.95 -13.51 -18.52
C PRO A 60 -2.59 -13.20 -17.87
N ALA A 61 -2.30 -11.92 -17.67
CA ALA A 61 -1.07 -11.46 -17.04
C ALA A 61 -1.18 -11.42 -15.50
N PRO A 62 -0.18 -11.89 -14.77
CA PRO A 62 0.00 -11.54 -13.39
C PRO A 62 0.04 -10.02 -13.21
N LEU A 63 -0.43 -9.53 -12.04
CA LEU A 63 -0.62 -8.11 -11.78
C LEU A 63 0.14 -7.67 -10.54
N LEU A 64 0.87 -6.56 -10.65
CA LEU A 64 1.41 -5.82 -9.50
C LEU A 64 0.78 -4.42 -9.47
N VAL A 65 0.03 -4.12 -8.40
CA VAL A 65 -0.50 -2.78 -8.14
C VAL A 65 0.43 -2.04 -7.17
N VAL A 66 0.92 -0.86 -7.58
CA VAL A 66 1.87 -0.05 -6.80
C VAL A 66 1.23 1.28 -6.45
N GLN A 67 1.17 1.59 -5.16
CA GLN A 67 0.70 2.86 -4.63
C GLN A 67 1.81 3.92 -4.70
N ASP A 68 1.41 5.21 -4.83
CA ASP A 68 2.33 6.35 -5.04
C ASP A 68 3.24 6.15 -6.27
N GLY A 69 2.63 5.88 -7.41
CA GLY A 69 3.29 5.44 -8.63
C GLY A 69 4.47 6.30 -9.07
N HIS A 70 4.33 7.64 -8.99
CA HIS A 70 5.40 8.56 -9.37
C HIS A 70 6.70 8.34 -8.59
N GLY A 71 6.62 7.98 -7.30
CA GLY A 71 7.77 7.74 -6.44
C GLY A 71 8.54 6.46 -6.76
N TYR A 72 7.88 5.50 -7.38
CA TYR A 72 8.43 4.15 -7.61
C TYR A 72 8.65 3.80 -9.07
N LEU A 73 8.18 4.62 -10.01
CA LEU A 73 8.17 4.31 -11.45
C LEU A 73 9.52 3.77 -11.93
N ASN A 74 10.58 4.57 -11.79
CA ASN A 74 11.90 4.21 -12.32
C ASN A 74 12.51 2.98 -11.64
N LEU A 75 12.35 2.85 -10.33
CA LEU A 75 12.93 1.73 -9.58
C LEU A 75 12.19 0.44 -9.91
N VAL A 76 10.86 0.46 -9.78
CA VAL A 76 10.03 -0.75 -9.97
C VAL A 76 10.16 -1.29 -11.38
N LEU A 77 10.06 -0.42 -12.41
CA LEU A 77 10.14 -0.86 -13.80
C LEU A 77 11.49 -1.48 -14.11
N ARG A 78 12.60 -0.83 -13.72
CA ARG A 78 13.95 -1.37 -13.91
C ARG A 78 14.14 -2.73 -13.23
N VAL A 79 13.63 -2.89 -11.99
CA VAL A 79 13.78 -4.13 -11.26
C VAL A 79 12.94 -5.25 -11.87
N ILE A 80 11.69 -4.96 -12.23
CA ILE A 80 10.79 -5.94 -12.85
C ILE A 80 11.34 -6.40 -14.20
N ASP A 81 11.78 -5.48 -15.06
CA ASP A 81 12.38 -5.80 -16.36
C ASP A 81 13.54 -6.79 -16.22
N ASN A 82 14.48 -6.48 -15.32
CA ASN A 82 15.63 -7.33 -15.09
C ASN A 82 15.26 -8.71 -14.54
N LEU A 83 14.28 -8.77 -13.62
CA LEU A 83 13.85 -10.02 -13.02
C LEU A 83 13.05 -10.89 -13.99
N ILE A 84 12.22 -10.29 -14.86
CA ILE A 84 11.49 -10.98 -15.93
C ILE A 84 12.48 -11.52 -16.95
N ALA A 85 13.43 -10.70 -17.41
CA ALA A 85 14.44 -11.11 -18.38
C ALA A 85 15.33 -12.26 -17.85
N ALA A 86 15.55 -12.31 -16.54
CA ALA A 86 16.29 -13.39 -15.87
C ALA A 86 15.42 -14.62 -15.50
N GLY A 87 14.12 -14.61 -15.82
CA GLY A 87 13.20 -15.71 -15.46
C GLY A 87 12.98 -15.87 -13.94
N ARG A 88 13.22 -14.83 -13.13
CA ARG A 88 13.19 -14.90 -11.66
C ARG A 88 11.82 -14.51 -11.07
N VAL A 89 10.99 -13.83 -11.84
CA VAL A 89 9.59 -13.51 -11.53
C VAL A 89 8.72 -13.75 -12.77
N PRO A 90 7.39 -13.89 -12.63
CA PRO A 90 6.52 -14.08 -13.78
C PRO A 90 6.51 -12.84 -14.69
N VAL A 91 6.19 -13.05 -15.96
CA VAL A 91 5.89 -11.96 -16.91
C VAL A 91 4.64 -11.25 -16.44
N GLN A 92 4.80 -10.16 -15.71
CA GLN A 92 3.73 -9.46 -15.01
C GLN A 92 3.52 -8.04 -15.53
N VAL A 93 2.29 -7.58 -15.55
CA VAL A 93 1.94 -6.18 -15.78
C VAL A 93 1.98 -5.44 -14.45
N ALA A 94 2.57 -4.24 -14.42
CA ALA A 94 2.51 -3.38 -13.25
C ALA A 94 1.61 -2.16 -13.51
N VAL A 95 0.73 -1.88 -12.56
CA VAL A 95 -0.15 -0.71 -12.56
C VAL A 95 0.23 0.17 -11.38
N LEU A 96 0.84 1.31 -11.69
CA LEU A 96 1.32 2.25 -10.69
C LEU A 96 0.33 3.42 -10.59
N ILE A 97 -0.20 3.66 -9.40
CA ILE A 97 -1.33 4.58 -9.20
C ILE A 97 -0.91 5.69 -8.24
N ASP A 98 -1.04 6.95 -8.68
CA ASP A 98 -0.94 8.08 -7.77
C ASP A 98 -2.19 8.24 -6.93
N SER A 99 -2.03 8.73 -5.72
CA SER A 99 -3.13 9.16 -4.86
C SER A 99 -3.71 10.50 -5.32
N GLY A 100 -4.77 10.92 -4.66
CA GLY A 100 -5.38 12.25 -4.89
C GLY A 100 -4.61 13.42 -4.29
N GLY A 101 -3.42 13.17 -3.73
CA GLY A 101 -2.52 14.19 -3.21
C GLY A 101 -2.70 14.51 -1.73
N GLY A 102 -1.74 15.32 -1.22
CA GLY A 102 -1.57 15.60 0.20
C GLY A 102 -0.90 14.44 0.95
N ASP A 103 -0.41 14.71 2.15
CA ASP A 103 0.29 13.71 2.98
C ASP A 103 -0.02 13.87 4.46
N ALA A 104 -1.25 14.18 4.79
CA ALA A 104 -1.70 14.35 6.17
C ALA A 104 -3.08 13.75 6.35
N GLN A 105 -3.45 13.55 7.61
CA GLN A 105 -4.82 13.19 7.97
C GLN A 105 -5.80 14.20 7.34
N GLY A 106 -6.88 13.69 6.74
CA GLY A 106 -7.87 14.51 6.05
C GLY A 106 -7.55 14.88 4.61
N SER A 107 -6.32 14.64 4.14
CA SER A 107 -5.99 14.76 2.71
C SER A 107 -6.68 13.67 1.89
N GLN A 108 -6.74 13.88 0.57
CA GLN A 108 -7.30 12.85 -0.32
C GLN A 108 -6.48 11.56 -0.25
N ARG A 109 -5.14 11.64 -0.17
CA ARG A 109 -4.27 10.49 0.01
C ARG A 109 -4.54 9.77 1.33
N GLY A 110 -4.71 10.51 2.43
CA GLY A 110 -5.07 9.92 3.72
C GLY A 110 -6.42 9.19 3.67
N LEU A 111 -7.43 9.77 3.00
CA LEU A 111 -8.73 9.13 2.80
C LEU A 111 -8.64 7.84 1.97
N GLU A 112 -7.76 7.80 0.97
CA GLU A 112 -7.56 6.65 0.11
C GLU A 112 -6.73 5.55 0.79
N TYR A 113 -5.66 5.91 1.48
CA TYR A 113 -4.63 4.98 1.92
C TYR A 113 -4.70 4.60 3.39
N ASP A 114 -5.11 5.52 4.26
CA ASP A 114 -5.10 5.31 5.71
C ASP A 114 -6.47 4.85 6.27
N THR A 115 -7.48 4.67 5.40
CA THR A 115 -8.80 4.15 5.79
C THR A 115 -8.81 2.62 5.77
N LEU A 116 -9.21 2.01 6.88
CA LEU A 116 -9.31 0.56 7.01
C LEU A 116 -10.62 0.03 6.41
N SER A 117 -10.66 -0.10 5.10
CA SER A 117 -11.82 -0.64 4.39
C SER A 117 -11.42 -1.24 3.03
N GLY A 118 -12.34 -2.01 2.41
CA GLY A 118 -12.18 -2.51 1.05
C GLY A 118 -12.33 -1.46 -0.06
N ARG A 119 -12.70 -0.23 0.30
CA ARG A 119 -13.07 0.82 -0.67
C ARG A 119 -11.99 1.10 -1.71
N TYR A 120 -10.71 1.12 -1.30
CA TYR A 120 -9.62 1.35 -2.25
C TYR A 120 -9.44 0.16 -3.21
N SER A 121 -9.63 -1.06 -2.74
CA SER A 121 -9.65 -2.24 -3.63
C SER A 121 -10.77 -2.17 -4.65
N ASP A 122 -11.98 -1.80 -4.21
CA ASP A 122 -13.12 -1.64 -5.12
C ASP A 122 -12.85 -0.57 -6.18
N PHE A 123 -12.20 0.54 -5.81
CA PHE A 123 -11.76 1.57 -6.74
C PHE A 123 -10.76 1.02 -7.76
N VAL A 124 -9.74 0.28 -7.32
CA VAL A 124 -8.75 -0.32 -8.22
C VAL A 124 -9.42 -1.27 -9.20
N GLU A 125 -10.29 -2.17 -8.72
CA GLU A 125 -10.92 -3.19 -9.55
C GLU A 125 -11.94 -2.60 -10.52
N SER A 126 -12.86 -1.78 -10.02
CA SER A 126 -14.04 -1.35 -10.79
C SER A 126 -13.81 -0.10 -11.64
N GLU A 127 -12.79 0.69 -11.32
CA GLU A 127 -12.53 1.93 -12.04
C GLU A 127 -11.17 1.93 -12.76
N VAL A 128 -10.08 1.60 -12.05
CA VAL A 128 -8.73 1.65 -12.63
C VAL A 128 -8.50 0.50 -13.62
N LEU A 129 -8.62 -0.73 -13.14
CA LEU A 129 -8.32 -1.91 -13.98
C LEU A 129 -9.35 -2.08 -15.10
N LEU A 130 -10.62 -1.73 -14.85
CA LEU A 130 -11.64 -1.75 -15.89
C LEU A 130 -11.28 -0.79 -17.03
N ARG A 131 -10.85 0.43 -16.70
CA ARG A 131 -10.42 1.41 -17.69
C ARG A 131 -9.18 0.94 -18.46
N ILE A 132 -8.19 0.36 -17.78
CA ILE A 132 -6.98 -0.18 -18.43
C ILE A 132 -7.36 -1.30 -19.40
N LYS A 133 -8.26 -2.22 -19.02
CA LYS A 133 -8.74 -3.28 -19.93
C LYS A 133 -9.36 -2.71 -21.19
N GLN A 134 -10.10 -1.60 -21.09
CA GLN A 134 -10.75 -0.95 -22.22
C GLN A 134 -9.77 -0.19 -23.14
N GLU A 135 -8.76 0.46 -22.56
CA GLU A 135 -7.85 1.35 -23.29
C GLU A 135 -6.58 0.66 -23.79
N CYS A 136 -6.10 -0.36 -23.06
CA CYS A 136 -4.80 -0.98 -23.31
C CYS A 136 -4.87 -2.42 -23.83
N ASP A 137 -6.06 -3.01 -23.96
CA ASP A 137 -6.27 -4.39 -24.44
C ASP A 137 -5.41 -5.42 -23.66
N ILE A 138 -5.38 -5.27 -22.33
CA ILE A 138 -4.66 -6.14 -21.41
C ILE A 138 -5.66 -7.04 -20.69
N VAL A 139 -5.33 -8.32 -20.59
CA VAL A 139 -6.06 -9.29 -19.77
C VAL A 139 -5.28 -9.52 -18.49
N PHE A 140 -5.87 -9.21 -17.33
CA PHE A 140 -5.30 -9.55 -16.04
C PHE A 140 -5.78 -10.92 -15.59
N THR A 141 -4.91 -11.65 -14.88
CA THR A 141 -5.30 -12.93 -14.29
C THR A 141 -6.37 -12.74 -13.21
N ASP A 142 -7.31 -13.68 -13.13
CA ASP A 142 -8.28 -13.76 -12.01
C ASP A 142 -7.76 -14.65 -10.87
N ASP A 143 -6.61 -15.33 -11.06
CA ASP A 143 -5.96 -16.08 -10.00
C ASP A 143 -5.42 -15.12 -8.93
N PRO A 144 -5.90 -15.17 -7.67
CA PRO A 144 -5.41 -14.29 -6.61
C PRO A 144 -3.94 -14.54 -6.24
N GLU A 145 -3.38 -15.70 -6.52
CA GLU A 145 -1.94 -15.96 -6.40
C GLU A 145 -1.12 -15.23 -7.47
N GLY A 146 -1.74 -14.86 -8.58
CA GLY A 146 -1.14 -14.04 -9.63
C GLY A 146 -1.28 -12.53 -9.40
N ARG A 147 -1.73 -12.08 -8.22
CA ARG A 147 -1.96 -10.65 -7.95
C ARG A 147 -1.24 -10.20 -6.70
N ALA A 148 -0.42 -9.15 -6.88
CA ALA A 148 0.40 -8.54 -5.85
C ALA A 148 0.07 -7.05 -5.68
N THR A 149 0.35 -6.53 -4.50
CA THR A 149 0.22 -5.10 -4.18
C THR A 149 1.46 -4.62 -3.42
N MET A 150 1.88 -3.39 -3.68
CA MET A 150 3.08 -2.81 -3.12
C MET A 150 2.87 -1.33 -2.77
N GLY A 151 3.54 -0.86 -1.73
CA GLY A 151 3.62 0.56 -1.43
C GLY A 151 4.63 0.86 -0.32
N ALA A 152 4.75 2.15 -0.02
CA ALA A 152 5.52 2.60 1.13
C ALA A 152 4.73 3.63 1.94
N SER A 153 5.08 3.77 3.23
CA SER A 153 4.38 4.67 4.15
C SER A 153 2.88 4.36 4.18
N SER A 154 2.02 5.36 4.02
CA SER A 154 0.57 5.15 3.86
C SER A 154 0.24 4.25 2.65
N GLY A 155 1.03 4.32 1.57
CA GLY A 155 0.88 3.40 0.43
C GLY A 155 1.11 1.94 0.82
N ALA A 156 1.98 1.64 1.79
CA ALA A 156 2.18 0.28 2.30
C ALA A 156 1.01 -0.18 3.17
N ALA A 157 0.47 0.70 4.02
CA ALA A 157 -0.75 0.42 4.77
C ALA A 157 -1.92 0.15 3.82
N CYS A 158 -2.05 0.96 2.76
CA CYS A 158 -3.03 0.77 1.69
C CYS A 158 -2.84 -0.58 0.97
N ALA A 159 -1.61 -0.93 0.59
CA ALA A 159 -1.30 -2.20 -0.07
C ALA A 159 -1.70 -3.40 0.80
N PHE A 160 -1.42 -3.34 2.10
CA PHE A 160 -1.85 -4.37 3.04
C PHE A 160 -3.37 -4.39 3.19
N THR A 161 -4.01 -3.24 3.39
CA THR A 161 -5.46 -3.08 3.56
C THR A 161 -6.22 -3.61 2.35
N LEU A 162 -5.75 -3.30 1.13
CA LEU A 162 -6.30 -3.81 -0.11
C LEU A 162 -6.35 -5.35 -0.11
N ALA A 163 -5.24 -6.00 0.19
CA ALA A 163 -5.17 -7.46 0.24
C ALA A 163 -5.89 -8.04 1.48
N TRP A 164 -5.93 -7.33 2.58
CA TRP A 164 -6.62 -7.75 3.80
C TRP A 164 -8.13 -7.88 3.60
N TYR A 165 -8.75 -6.89 2.96
CA TYR A 165 -10.20 -6.89 2.72
C TYR A 165 -10.60 -7.74 1.51
N HIS A 166 -9.68 -7.91 0.53
CA HIS A 166 -9.93 -8.66 -0.72
C HIS A 166 -8.87 -9.74 -0.96
N SER A 167 -8.64 -10.60 0.04
CA SER A 167 -7.69 -11.73 -0.07
C SER A 167 -8.12 -12.81 -1.08
N GLU A 168 -9.38 -12.77 -1.51
CA GLU A 168 -9.89 -13.56 -2.63
C GLU A 168 -9.43 -13.06 -3.99
N ARG A 169 -8.83 -11.84 -4.05
CA ARG A 169 -8.32 -11.21 -5.27
C ARG A 169 -6.81 -10.97 -5.21
N TYR A 170 -6.27 -10.61 -4.03
CA TYR A 170 -4.85 -10.26 -3.85
C TYR A 170 -4.26 -11.06 -2.71
N ARG A 171 -3.16 -11.76 -2.96
CA ARG A 171 -2.52 -12.60 -1.95
C ARG A 171 -1.07 -12.26 -1.65
N ARG A 172 -0.48 -11.33 -2.38
CA ARG A 172 0.95 -11.00 -2.29
C ARG A 172 1.12 -9.53 -1.99
N VAL A 173 1.85 -9.22 -0.92
CA VAL A 173 1.94 -7.85 -0.36
C VAL A 173 3.38 -7.49 -0.08
N LEU A 174 3.79 -6.29 -0.54
CA LEU A 174 5.09 -5.70 -0.21
C LEU A 174 4.85 -4.35 0.48
N CYS A 175 5.39 -4.21 1.69
CA CYS A 175 5.26 -3.01 2.51
C CYS A 175 6.63 -2.47 2.89
N TYR A 176 6.92 -1.23 2.52
CA TYR A 176 8.10 -0.49 2.93
C TYR A 176 7.71 0.62 3.90
N SER A 177 8.35 0.71 5.06
CA SER A 177 8.08 1.73 6.08
C SER A 177 6.58 1.91 6.37
N GLY A 178 5.83 0.81 6.51
CA GLY A 178 4.36 0.81 6.55
C GLY A 178 3.77 1.67 7.66
N THR A 179 2.79 2.51 7.32
CA THR A 179 2.03 3.36 8.25
C THR A 179 1.01 2.51 9.03
N PHE A 180 1.51 1.54 9.81
CA PHE A 180 0.67 0.72 10.70
C PHE A 180 0.46 1.40 12.06
N VAL A 181 0.31 2.71 12.03
CA VAL A 181 0.16 3.62 13.18
C VAL A 181 -1.22 4.29 13.17
N ASN A 182 -1.50 5.07 14.21
CA ASN A 182 -2.76 5.81 14.32
C ASN A 182 -2.77 7.05 13.41
N GLN A 183 -3.19 6.87 12.16
CA GLN A 183 -3.23 7.95 11.16
C GLN A 183 -4.55 8.02 10.38
N GLN A 184 -5.50 7.14 10.63
CA GLN A 184 -6.78 7.11 9.92
C GLN A 184 -7.55 8.43 10.07
N SER A 185 -8.12 8.91 8.97
CA SER A 185 -8.99 10.09 8.94
C SER A 185 -10.07 9.92 7.85
N PRO A 186 -11.35 9.98 8.23
CA PRO A 186 -11.89 10.21 9.57
C PRO A 186 -11.57 9.08 10.55
N PRO A 187 -11.60 9.34 11.87
CA PRO A 187 -11.61 8.28 12.87
C PRO A 187 -12.82 7.38 12.66
N ASP A 188 -12.61 6.08 12.81
CA ASP A 188 -13.69 5.09 12.80
C ASP A 188 -13.82 4.51 14.21
N PRO A 189 -15.02 4.54 14.83
CA PRO A 189 -15.22 3.95 16.17
C PRO A 189 -14.86 2.47 16.26
N MET A 190 -14.93 1.72 15.14
CA MET A 190 -14.56 0.30 15.09
C MET A 190 -13.06 0.10 14.98
N THR A 191 -12.32 1.10 14.50
CA THR A 191 -10.87 1.10 14.35
C THR A 191 -10.28 2.43 14.83
N PRO A 192 -10.44 2.76 16.13
CA PRO A 192 -10.18 4.12 16.65
C PRO A 192 -8.72 4.56 16.55
N ARG A 193 -7.80 3.62 16.39
CA ARG A 193 -6.36 3.85 16.20
C ARG A 193 -5.89 3.53 14.77
N GLY A 194 -6.80 3.53 13.81
CA GLY A 194 -6.46 3.30 12.41
C GLY A 194 -5.69 1.98 12.20
N ALA A 195 -4.64 2.01 11.37
CA ALA A 195 -3.88 0.81 11.02
C ALA A 195 -3.10 0.17 12.20
N TRP A 196 -2.98 0.84 13.34
CA TRP A 196 -2.50 0.23 14.58
C TRP A 196 -3.35 -0.97 15.01
N GLU A 197 -4.64 -0.96 14.70
CA GLU A 197 -5.56 -2.04 15.07
C GLU A 197 -5.22 -3.38 14.41
N TYR A 198 -4.55 -3.39 13.27
CA TYR A 198 -4.12 -4.63 12.63
C TYR A 198 -3.30 -5.51 13.57
N HIS A 199 -2.27 -4.96 14.18
CA HIS A 199 -1.40 -5.70 15.09
C HIS A 199 -1.82 -5.64 16.55
N ALA A 200 -2.75 -4.75 16.91
CA ALA A 200 -3.32 -4.72 18.25
C ALA A 200 -4.27 -5.91 18.48
N HIS A 201 -5.17 -6.19 17.53
CA HIS A 201 -6.15 -7.26 17.67
C HIS A 201 -6.67 -7.86 16.35
N LEU A 202 -6.86 -7.08 15.26
CA LEU A 202 -7.56 -7.54 14.05
C LEU A 202 -6.94 -8.81 13.43
N ILE A 203 -5.60 -8.88 13.36
CA ILE A 203 -4.93 -10.06 12.81
C ILE A 203 -5.19 -11.30 13.67
N GLN A 204 -5.24 -11.14 15.00
CA GLN A 204 -5.45 -12.26 15.91
C GLN A 204 -6.90 -12.75 15.92
N GLU A 205 -7.86 -11.84 15.84
CA GLU A 205 -9.29 -12.15 15.89
C GLU A 205 -9.83 -12.70 14.57
N ALA A 206 -9.35 -12.20 13.43
CA ALA A 206 -9.80 -12.66 12.13
C ALA A 206 -9.34 -14.10 11.82
N ALA A 207 -10.09 -14.81 10.99
CA ALA A 207 -9.60 -16.03 10.35
C ALA A 207 -8.33 -15.72 9.54
N ARG A 208 -7.35 -16.65 9.57
CA ARG A 208 -6.12 -16.47 8.80
C ARG A 208 -6.42 -16.40 7.30
N LYS A 209 -6.02 -15.31 6.69
CA LYS A 209 -6.17 -15.09 5.24
C LYS A 209 -4.97 -15.70 4.48
N PRO A 210 -5.14 -16.12 3.22
CA PRO A 210 -4.06 -16.74 2.43
C PRO A 210 -3.08 -15.69 1.88
N LEU A 211 -2.50 -14.86 2.74
CA LEU A 211 -1.59 -13.78 2.36
C LEU A 211 -0.12 -14.18 2.52
N ARG A 212 0.72 -13.70 1.60
CA ARG A 212 2.18 -13.71 1.66
C ARG A 212 2.66 -12.26 1.76
N ILE A 213 3.39 -11.90 2.80
CA ILE A 213 3.61 -10.52 3.18
C ILE A 213 5.10 -10.25 3.40
N TRP A 214 5.67 -9.31 2.65
CA TRP A 214 6.97 -8.72 2.90
C TRP A 214 6.81 -7.41 3.64
N LEU A 215 7.54 -7.25 4.75
CA LEU A 215 7.59 -6.01 5.53
C LEU A 215 9.05 -5.54 5.65
N GLU A 216 9.27 -4.25 5.45
CA GLU A 216 10.53 -3.58 5.73
C GLU A 216 10.27 -2.29 6.52
N VAL A 217 11.16 -1.94 7.44
CA VAL A 217 11.14 -0.65 8.14
C VAL A 217 12.55 -0.23 8.52
N GLY A 218 12.85 1.07 8.42
CA GLY A 218 14.09 1.65 8.91
C GLY A 218 14.17 1.64 10.45
N GLU A 219 15.36 1.40 10.99
CA GLU A 219 15.58 1.49 12.45
C GLU A 219 15.30 2.90 12.98
N LYS A 220 15.64 3.94 12.17
CA LYS A 220 15.43 5.36 12.47
C LYS A 220 14.28 5.94 11.66
N ASP A 221 13.23 5.16 11.47
CA ASP A 221 12.01 5.59 10.80
C ASP A 221 11.26 6.65 11.63
N LEU A 222 10.16 7.19 11.12
CA LEU A 222 9.40 8.23 11.77
C LEU A 222 9.07 7.85 13.22
N HIS A 223 9.24 8.82 14.12
CA HIS A 223 8.87 8.69 15.53
C HIS A 223 9.49 7.47 16.24
N HIS A 224 10.69 7.03 15.81
CA HIS A 224 11.35 5.83 16.35
C HIS A 224 11.63 5.87 17.85
N ASP A 225 11.73 7.08 18.43
CA ASP A 225 11.95 7.29 19.87
C ASP A 225 10.63 7.58 20.63
N ASP A 226 9.49 7.66 19.95
CA ASP A 226 8.21 7.93 20.61
C ASP A 226 7.76 6.71 21.42
N PRO A 227 7.19 6.93 22.63
CA PRO A 227 6.65 5.84 23.44
C PRO A 227 5.41 5.22 22.77
N GLU A 228 5.10 3.98 23.14
CA GLU A 228 4.02 3.19 22.51
C GLU A 228 2.65 3.88 22.62
N GLU A 229 2.41 4.59 23.70
CA GLU A 229 1.13 5.26 24.01
C GLU A 229 0.78 6.35 23.00
N THR A 230 1.75 6.82 22.21
CA THR A 230 1.49 7.75 21.10
C THR A 230 0.84 7.06 19.90
N TRP A 231 1.02 5.73 19.79
CA TRP A 231 0.61 4.91 18.64
C TRP A 231 1.18 5.39 17.29
N HIS A 232 2.27 6.17 17.35
CA HIS A 232 2.90 6.80 16.17
C HIS A 232 4.36 6.39 15.96
N ASN A 233 4.86 5.34 16.61
CA ASN A 233 6.20 4.83 16.42
C ASN A 233 6.23 3.81 15.28
N TRP A 234 6.78 4.19 14.11
CA TRP A 234 6.82 3.34 12.91
C TRP A 234 7.62 2.05 13.10
N PRO A 235 8.89 2.07 13.61
CA PRO A 235 9.63 0.83 13.86
C PRO A 235 8.90 -0.11 14.81
N LEU A 236 8.32 0.42 15.88
CA LEU A 236 7.56 -0.38 16.84
C LEU A 236 6.33 -1.00 16.17
N ALA A 237 5.52 -0.21 15.44
CA ALA A 237 4.33 -0.68 14.77
C ALA A 237 4.63 -1.80 13.76
N ASN A 238 5.68 -1.65 12.94
CA ASN A 238 6.09 -2.67 11.98
C ASN A 238 6.65 -3.93 12.63
N ARG A 239 7.39 -3.83 13.74
CA ARG A 239 7.80 -4.99 14.55
C ARG A 239 6.60 -5.72 15.15
N ARG A 240 5.61 -4.98 15.63
CA ARG A 240 4.34 -5.55 16.13
C ARG A 240 3.55 -6.25 15.02
N MET A 241 3.48 -5.64 13.82
CA MET A 241 2.90 -6.30 12.62
C MET A 241 3.60 -7.64 12.35
N ALA A 242 4.93 -7.65 12.27
CA ALA A 242 5.69 -8.88 12.04
C ALA A 242 5.41 -9.94 13.11
N ASN A 243 5.34 -9.54 14.39
CA ASN A 243 5.00 -10.46 15.48
C ASN A 243 3.56 -10.99 15.38
N ALA A 244 2.59 -10.14 15.09
CA ALA A 244 1.19 -10.54 14.91
C ALA A 244 1.04 -11.56 13.77
N LEU A 245 1.71 -11.32 12.63
CA LEU A 245 1.76 -12.25 11.50
C LEU A 245 2.41 -13.58 11.87
N LYS A 246 3.53 -13.53 12.63
CA LYS A 246 4.22 -14.72 13.13
C LYS A 246 3.31 -15.59 13.99
N VAL A 247 2.68 -14.98 15.00
CA VAL A 247 1.81 -15.69 15.95
C VAL A 247 0.61 -16.30 15.23
N LYS A 248 0.06 -15.59 14.22
CA LYS A 248 -1.07 -16.09 13.42
C LYS A 248 -0.67 -17.11 12.35
N GLY A 249 0.62 -17.36 12.14
CA GLY A 249 1.14 -18.36 11.21
C GLY A 249 1.09 -17.95 9.74
N TYR A 250 1.21 -16.64 9.44
CA TYR A 250 1.29 -16.15 8.05
C TYR A 250 2.63 -16.48 7.39
N ALA A 251 2.62 -16.62 6.07
CA ALA A 251 3.83 -16.59 5.27
C ALA A 251 4.32 -15.14 5.17
N TYR A 252 5.34 -14.76 5.96
CA TYR A 252 5.86 -13.40 5.98
C TYR A 252 7.38 -13.36 6.01
N ARG A 253 7.94 -12.22 5.61
CA ARG A 253 9.31 -11.80 5.89
C ARG A 253 9.31 -10.41 6.48
N PHE A 254 10.24 -10.16 7.39
CA PHE A 254 10.45 -8.88 8.01
C PHE A 254 11.92 -8.49 7.96
N THR A 255 12.21 -7.28 7.49
CA THR A 255 13.55 -6.69 7.45
C THR A 255 13.55 -5.41 8.27
N LEU A 256 14.44 -5.34 9.26
CA LEU A 256 14.79 -4.10 9.96
C LEU A 256 16.06 -3.56 9.32
N SER A 257 15.98 -2.40 8.68
CA SER A 257 17.11 -1.77 8.01
C SER A 257 17.86 -0.85 8.98
N LEU A 258 19.04 -1.32 9.44
CA LEU A 258 19.82 -0.61 10.47
C LEU A 258 20.28 0.76 9.94
N GLY A 259 20.10 1.80 10.76
CA GLY A 259 20.45 3.18 10.46
C GLY A 259 19.60 3.86 9.38
N ALA A 260 18.70 3.13 8.73
CA ALA A 260 17.82 3.67 7.69
C ALA A 260 16.70 4.52 8.29
N ARG A 261 16.26 5.52 7.51
CA ARG A 261 15.15 6.41 7.83
C ARG A 261 13.88 5.99 7.08
N HIS A 262 12.85 6.82 7.19
CA HIS A 262 11.57 6.61 6.53
C HIS A 262 11.73 6.49 5.01
N VAL A 263 11.24 5.38 4.45
CA VAL A 263 11.25 5.12 3.00
C VAL A 263 12.64 5.38 2.38
N ASP A 264 13.70 4.86 3.01
CA ASP A 264 15.07 5.09 2.54
C ASP A 264 15.25 4.46 1.13
N PRO A 265 15.52 5.27 0.09
CA PRO A 265 15.59 4.77 -1.28
C PRO A 265 16.71 3.74 -1.49
N ARG A 266 17.82 3.85 -0.73
CA ARG A 266 18.93 2.89 -0.80
C ARG A 266 18.51 1.50 -0.32
N VAL A 267 17.64 1.45 0.71
CA VAL A 267 17.08 0.19 1.19
C VAL A 267 16.14 -0.41 0.15
N ALA A 268 15.27 0.41 -0.46
CA ALA A 268 14.38 -0.05 -1.52
C ALA A 268 15.18 -0.59 -2.73
N GLU A 269 16.21 0.13 -3.19
CA GLU A 269 17.08 -0.31 -4.28
C GLU A 269 17.79 -1.64 -3.98
N GLN A 270 18.27 -1.82 -2.75
CA GLN A 270 18.98 -3.00 -2.33
C GLN A 270 18.06 -4.21 -2.15
N THR A 271 16.85 -4.02 -1.64
CA THR A 271 16.00 -5.13 -1.16
C THR A 271 14.89 -5.51 -2.13
N LEU A 272 14.41 -4.59 -2.98
CA LEU A 272 13.27 -4.82 -3.86
C LEU A 272 13.43 -6.03 -4.80
N PRO A 273 14.61 -6.29 -5.42
CA PRO A 273 14.76 -7.49 -6.24
C PRO A 273 14.46 -8.77 -5.46
N GLY A 274 15.09 -8.96 -4.30
CA GLY A 274 14.87 -10.14 -3.46
C GLY A 274 13.47 -10.20 -2.83
N ALA A 275 12.85 -9.04 -2.57
CA ALA A 275 11.48 -8.97 -2.06
C ALA A 275 10.46 -9.43 -3.12
N LEU A 276 10.61 -8.99 -4.37
CA LEU A 276 9.78 -9.43 -5.49
C LEU A 276 9.94 -10.93 -5.76
N GLU A 277 11.16 -11.45 -5.79
CA GLU A 277 11.38 -12.89 -5.94
C GLU A 277 10.72 -13.70 -4.82
N TRP A 278 10.85 -13.23 -3.59
CA TRP A 278 10.24 -13.92 -2.46
C TRP A 278 8.72 -13.86 -2.52
N VAL A 279 8.16 -12.73 -2.88
CA VAL A 279 6.71 -12.55 -3.00
C VAL A 279 6.15 -13.44 -4.12
N TRP A 280 6.82 -13.53 -5.26
CA TRP A 280 6.37 -14.36 -6.40
C TRP A 280 6.73 -15.84 -6.27
N ARG A 281 7.48 -16.25 -5.25
CA ARG A 281 7.86 -17.65 -5.06
C ARG A 281 6.64 -18.58 -5.03
N GLY A 282 6.69 -19.63 -5.83
CA GLY A 282 5.63 -20.65 -5.94
C GLY A 282 4.48 -20.26 -6.86
N TYR A 283 4.52 -19.08 -7.48
CA TYR A 283 3.67 -18.75 -8.59
C TYR A 283 4.42 -19.10 -9.88
N LEU A 284 4.01 -20.17 -10.53
CA LEU A 284 4.49 -20.53 -11.85
C LEU A 284 3.53 -19.91 -12.86
N SER A 285 4.03 -19.04 -13.74
CA SER A 285 3.24 -18.62 -14.90
C SER A 285 2.94 -19.87 -15.72
N THR A 286 1.68 -20.13 -15.98
CA THR A 286 1.21 -21.24 -16.83
C THR A 286 1.54 -21.04 -18.33
N VAL A 287 2.65 -20.39 -18.64
CA VAL A 287 3.10 -20.11 -20.02
C VAL A 287 4.20 -21.09 -20.45
N GLU A 288 4.29 -22.28 -19.83
CA GLU A 288 5.05 -23.41 -20.36
C GLU A 288 4.15 -24.64 -20.35
N ALA A 289 3.35 -24.81 -21.39
CA ALA A 289 2.83 -26.09 -21.85
C ALA A 289 2.50 -25.97 -23.34
#